data_94d04c76633c911c2096b12808070c70
#
_entry.id   94d04c76633c911c2096b12808070c70
#
_cell.length_a   1.000
_cell.length_b   1.000
_cell.length_c   1.000
_cell.angle_alpha   90.00
_cell.angle_beta   90.00
_cell.angle_gamma   90.00
#
_symmetry.space_group_name_H-M   'P 1'
#
loop_
_entity.id
_entity.type
_entity.pdbx_description
1 polymer ?
#
loop_
_entity_poly.entity_id
_entity_poly.type
_entity_poly.pdbx_seq_one_letter_code
_entity_poly.pdbx_strand_id
1 'polypeptide(L)'
;MRAIHIVTTRLSSCCFKPILLLDLVSVSSSPRKLSIPNRRFISAATKPDGGRSGSIVAPLVTQQEFQKIDVNPPKGTRDFPPEDMRLRNWLFNHFKEVSRLFGYEEIDFPVLETEALFIRKAGEEIRDQLYCFEDRGNRRVALRPELTPSLARLVIQKGKSVSLPLKWFAVGQCWRYERMTRGRRREHYQWNMDIIGVPEVTAEAELISSIVTFFKRVGITASDVGFKVSSRKVLQELLRKYGVPENLFGRVCIIIDKIEKIPVDEIKKELGLTGISEDASEQLLKVLSVKSLDDLEDSLGGAGEAIADLKNLFSLAEKFGYSEWIQFDASVVRGLAYYTGF
;
A
#
# COMPACT_ATOMS: atom_id res chain seq x y z
N MET A 1 -9.63 -17.09 7.26
CA MET A 1 -9.46 -15.63 7.28
C MET A 1 -9.30 -15.18 5.84
N ARG A 2 -10.32 -14.62 5.25
CA ARG A 2 -10.21 -13.94 3.97
C ARG A 2 -10.08 -12.46 4.30
N ALA A 3 -8.88 -11.92 4.21
CA ALA A 3 -8.62 -10.50 4.34
C ALA A 3 -8.40 -9.97 2.92
N ILE A 4 -9.26 -9.08 2.47
CA ILE A 4 -9.04 -8.35 1.24
C ILE A 4 -8.26 -7.11 1.61
N HIS A 5 -7.06 -7.05 1.05
CA HIS A 5 -6.26 -5.87 1.11
C HIS A 5 -6.58 -4.99 -0.09
N ILE A 6 -7.27 -3.90 0.15
CA ILE A 6 -7.17 -2.77 -0.74
C ILE A 6 -5.84 -2.08 -0.42
N VAL A 7 -4.76 -2.67 -0.93
CA VAL A 7 -3.52 -1.93 -1.08
C VAL A 7 -3.81 -0.92 -2.17
N THR A 8 -3.55 0.35 -1.90
CA THR A 8 -3.51 1.40 -2.92
C THR A 8 -3.06 0.80 -4.23
N THR A 9 -4.01 0.59 -5.13
CA THR A 9 -3.78 0.12 -6.47
C THR A 9 -2.69 0.99 -7.06
N ARG A 10 -1.56 0.39 -7.43
CA ARG A 10 -0.73 0.96 -8.48
C ARG A 10 -1.66 1.11 -9.66
N LEU A 11 -2.04 2.33 -9.97
CA LEU A 11 -2.56 2.70 -11.26
C LEU A 11 -1.46 2.36 -12.26
N SER A 12 -1.56 1.17 -12.85
CA SER A 12 -0.69 0.73 -13.91
C SER A 12 -0.93 1.67 -15.08
N SER A 13 0.14 2.30 -15.56
CA SER A 13 0.11 3.23 -16.66
C SER A 13 -0.30 2.51 -17.94
N CYS A 14 -1.52 2.69 -18.37
CA CYS A 14 -1.87 2.61 -19.77
C CYS A 14 -2.73 3.83 -20.11
N CYS A 15 -2.15 4.75 -20.85
CA CYS A 15 -2.79 5.83 -21.60
C CYS A 15 -3.57 6.93 -20.87
N PHE A 16 -3.47 7.07 -19.57
CA PHE A 16 -3.95 8.27 -18.88
C PHE A 16 -2.79 8.95 -18.18
N LYS A 17 -2.63 10.27 -18.46
CA LYS A 17 -1.81 11.11 -17.58
C LYS A 17 -2.32 10.89 -16.17
N PRO A 18 -1.47 10.45 -15.21
CA PRO A 18 -1.92 10.29 -13.86
C PRO A 18 -2.33 11.66 -13.34
N ILE A 19 -3.62 11.87 -13.17
CA ILE A 19 -4.09 12.89 -12.26
C ILE A 19 -3.81 12.30 -10.88
N LEU A 20 -2.55 12.42 -10.47
CA LEU A 20 -2.13 12.15 -9.11
C LEU A 20 -2.89 13.14 -8.23
N LEU A 21 -3.84 12.65 -7.48
CA LEU A 21 -4.45 13.38 -6.37
C LEU A 21 -3.41 13.88 -5.34
N LEU A 22 -2.14 13.52 -5.52
CA LEU A 22 -0.99 13.98 -4.74
C LEU A 22 -0.16 15.06 -5.44
N ASP A 23 -0.35 15.34 -6.72
CA ASP A 23 0.39 16.37 -7.48
C ASP A 23 -0.41 17.67 -7.71
N LEU A 24 -1.62 17.79 -7.17
CA LEU A 24 -2.40 19.04 -7.22
C LEU A 24 -1.85 20.15 -6.31
N VAL A 25 -0.69 19.99 -5.71
CA VAL A 25 -0.02 21.00 -4.88
C VAL A 25 1.37 21.36 -5.42
N SER A 26 1.55 21.44 -6.71
CA SER A 26 2.67 22.19 -7.29
C SER A 26 2.16 23.42 -8.04
N VAL A 27 1.53 24.33 -7.33
CA VAL A 27 1.44 25.72 -7.75
C VAL A 27 2.81 26.32 -7.55
N SER A 28 3.46 26.69 -8.63
CA SER A 28 4.72 27.41 -8.65
C SER A 28 4.58 28.73 -7.87
N SER A 29 5.07 28.75 -6.66
CA SER A 29 5.40 29.99 -5.99
C SER A 29 6.92 30.15 -6.01
N SER A 30 7.41 31.07 -6.83
CA SER A 30 8.77 31.57 -6.75
C SER A 30 9.08 31.98 -5.31
N PRO A 31 10.24 31.64 -4.77
CA PRO A 31 10.59 32.06 -3.43
C PRO A 31 10.87 33.55 -3.39
N ARG A 32 9.95 34.35 -2.89
CA ARG A 32 10.28 35.70 -2.42
C ARG A 32 11.19 35.53 -1.21
N LYS A 33 12.45 35.95 -1.37
CA LYS A 33 13.40 36.09 -0.29
C LYS A 33 12.86 37.10 0.73
N LEU A 34 12.35 36.62 1.84
CA LEU A 34 12.11 37.43 3.02
C LEU A 34 13.47 37.64 3.71
N SER A 35 14.02 38.84 3.60
CA SER A 35 15.16 39.26 4.38
C SER A 35 14.70 39.53 5.81
N ILE A 36 15.15 38.70 6.74
CA ILE A 36 14.98 38.94 8.18
C ILE A 36 16.04 39.95 8.60
N PRO A 37 15.69 41.11 9.19
CA PRO A 37 16.67 42.06 9.67
C PRO A 37 17.40 41.50 10.88
N ASN A 38 18.74 41.51 10.79
CA ASN A 38 19.63 41.17 11.88
C ASN A 38 19.39 42.11 13.07
N ARG A 39 18.73 41.65 14.12
CA ARG A 39 18.73 42.32 15.41
C ARG A 39 20.08 42.04 16.09
N ARG A 40 20.94 43.08 16.12
CA ARG A 40 22.13 43.10 16.97
C ARG A 40 21.68 43.16 18.43
N PHE A 41 22.03 42.15 19.20
CA PHE A 41 21.97 42.24 20.66
C PHE A 41 23.13 43.10 21.11
N ILE A 42 22.84 44.24 21.73
CA ILE A 42 23.78 45.08 22.41
C ILE A 42 24.02 44.46 23.79
N SER A 43 25.19 43.90 24.02
CA SER A 43 25.60 43.51 25.38
C SER A 43 26.11 44.74 26.09
N ALA A 44 25.44 45.14 27.16
CA ALA A 44 25.95 46.18 28.07
C ALA A 44 27.09 45.57 28.92
N ALA A 45 28.33 46.03 28.67
CA ALA A 45 29.47 45.72 29.52
C ALA A 45 29.48 46.68 30.69
N THR A 46 29.20 46.20 31.89
CA THR A 46 29.57 46.90 33.15
C THR A 46 30.99 46.53 33.52
N LYS A 47 31.84 47.55 33.70
CA LYS A 47 33.21 47.43 34.25
C LYS A 47 33.13 47.10 35.75
N PRO A 48 33.93 46.18 36.27
CA PRO A 48 34.25 46.18 37.68
C PRO A 48 35.68 46.78 37.92
N ASP A 49 35.75 47.54 38.96
CA ASP A 49 36.92 48.12 39.51
C ASP A 49 37.80 47.12 40.31
N GLY A 50 39.02 47.32 40.25
CA GLY A 50 40.23 46.94 41.01
C GLY A 50 40.26 45.77 41.99
N GLY A 51 41.27 44.91 41.79
CA GLY A 51 42.06 44.43 42.94
C GLY A 51 42.25 42.92 43.09
N ARG A 52 43.55 42.55 42.94
CA ARG A 52 44.28 41.39 43.48
C ARG A 52 44.41 40.11 42.64
N SER A 53 45.68 39.94 42.28
CA SER A 53 46.45 38.77 41.89
C SER A 53 46.03 37.46 42.59
N GLY A 54 45.67 36.47 41.77
CA GLY A 54 45.63 35.08 42.10
C GLY A 54 45.52 34.32 40.81
N SER A 55 46.56 33.60 40.39
CA SER A 55 46.60 32.80 39.20
C SER A 55 45.63 31.58 39.36
N ILE A 56 44.43 31.74 38.89
CA ILE A 56 43.50 30.62 38.72
C ILE A 56 43.63 30.17 37.27
N VAL A 57 44.21 28.99 37.06
CA VAL A 57 44.17 28.28 35.78
C VAL A 57 42.70 28.03 35.44
N ALA A 58 42.16 28.81 34.52
CA ALA A 58 40.84 28.56 34.00
C ALA A 58 40.81 27.17 33.29
N PRO A 59 39.84 26.32 33.55
CA PRO A 59 39.72 25.10 32.79
C PRO A 59 39.48 25.47 31.31
N LEU A 60 40.28 24.88 30.44
CA LEU A 60 40.05 24.92 29.00
C LEU A 60 38.62 24.40 28.73
N VAL A 61 37.68 25.31 28.57
CA VAL A 61 36.39 25.00 28.01
C VAL A 61 36.65 24.63 26.55
N THR A 62 36.76 23.34 26.27
CA THR A 62 36.71 22.83 24.93
C THR A 62 35.45 23.41 24.29
N GLN A 63 35.61 24.29 23.31
CA GLN A 63 34.51 24.72 22.45
C GLN A 63 33.95 23.46 21.78
N GLN A 64 32.86 22.92 22.33
CA GLN A 64 32.05 21.96 21.57
C GLN A 64 31.55 22.73 20.35
N GLU A 65 32.12 22.42 19.19
CA GLU A 65 31.57 22.86 17.93
C GLU A 65 30.13 22.40 17.92
N PHE A 66 29.17 23.30 18.07
CA PHE A 66 27.76 23.01 17.92
C PHE A 66 27.53 22.56 16.47
N GLN A 67 27.43 21.28 16.27
CA GLN A 67 27.12 20.70 14.96
C GLN A 67 25.82 21.32 14.47
N LYS A 68 25.86 22.01 13.33
CA LYS A 68 24.68 22.68 12.76
C LYS A 68 23.61 21.63 12.52
N ILE A 69 22.45 21.79 13.16
CA ILE A 69 21.32 20.89 13.00
C ILE A 69 20.82 20.99 11.56
N ASP A 70 20.67 19.85 10.88
CA ASP A 70 19.99 19.79 9.60
C ASP A 70 18.50 20.07 9.82
N VAL A 71 17.98 21.10 9.18
CA VAL A 71 16.59 21.53 9.30
C VAL A 71 15.64 20.77 8.34
N ASN A 72 16.19 19.94 7.46
CA ASN A 72 15.39 19.14 6.54
C ASN A 72 14.85 17.89 7.25
N PRO A 73 13.64 17.45 6.93
CA PRO A 73 13.14 16.17 7.42
C PRO A 73 14.01 15.01 6.88
N PRO A 74 14.01 13.85 7.55
CA PRO A 74 14.73 12.67 7.08
C PRO A 74 14.40 12.33 5.64
N LYS A 75 15.39 11.84 4.89
CA LYS A 75 15.24 11.52 3.46
C LYS A 75 14.07 10.56 3.21
N GLY A 76 13.12 11.00 2.38
CA GLY A 76 11.94 10.21 2.01
C GLY A 76 10.71 10.48 2.87
N THR A 77 10.83 11.39 3.85
CA THR A 77 9.72 11.92 4.64
C THR A 77 9.43 13.37 4.26
N ARG A 78 8.40 13.96 4.85
CA ARG A 78 8.04 15.37 4.63
C ARG A 78 7.30 15.96 5.82
N ASP A 79 7.36 17.26 5.95
CA ASP A 79 6.49 18.02 6.82
C ASP A 79 5.14 18.28 6.14
N PHE A 80 4.13 18.52 6.95
CA PHE A 80 2.80 18.91 6.50
C PHE A 80 2.44 20.27 7.13
N PRO A 81 2.73 21.38 6.47
CA PRO A 81 2.29 22.68 6.94
C PRO A 81 0.76 22.78 6.93
N PRO A 82 0.16 23.81 7.55
CA PRO A 82 -1.30 23.91 7.73
C PRO A 82 -2.11 23.74 6.45
N GLU A 83 -1.63 24.24 5.32
CA GLU A 83 -2.27 24.11 4.01
C GLU A 83 -2.32 22.65 3.54
N ASP A 84 -1.23 21.91 3.64
CA ASP A 84 -1.16 20.48 3.30
C ASP A 84 -1.99 19.65 4.28
N MET A 85 -1.99 20.04 5.58
CA MET A 85 -2.80 19.38 6.59
C MET A 85 -4.29 19.53 6.31
N ARG A 86 -4.76 20.69 5.82
CA ARG A 86 -6.18 20.86 5.45
C ARG A 86 -6.58 19.87 4.35
N LEU A 87 -5.76 19.73 3.29
CA LEU A 87 -6.02 18.80 2.21
C LEU A 87 -5.99 17.35 2.70
N ARG A 88 -4.98 16.99 3.50
CA ARG A 88 -4.87 15.63 4.06
C ARG A 88 -6.07 15.29 4.95
N ASN A 89 -6.47 16.20 5.82
CA ASN A 89 -7.60 15.98 6.71
C ASN A 89 -8.91 15.89 5.94
N TRP A 90 -9.10 16.72 4.90
CA TRP A 90 -10.23 16.59 4.00
C TRP A 90 -10.32 15.19 3.39
N LEU A 91 -9.21 14.68 2.83
CA LEU A 91 -9.15 13.33 2.25
C LEU A 91 -9.45 12.24 3.29
N PHE A 92 -8.82 12.32 4.47
CA PHE A 92 -9.00 11.33 5.53
C PHE A 92 -10.42 11.34 6.10
N ASN A 93 -11.06 12.51 6.16
CA ASN A 93 -12.46 12.60 6.55
C ASN A 93 -13.36 11.86 5.57
N HIS A 94 -13.13 11.98 4.25
CA HIS A 94 -13.86 11.19 3.26
C HIS A 94 -13.66 9.69 3.43
N PHE A 95 -12.44 9.22 3.69
CA PHE A 95 -12.17 7.82 4.00
C PHE A 95 -12.98 7.33 5.21
N LYS A 96 -12.92 8.09 6.31
CA LYS A 96 -13.64 7.76 7.55
C LYS A 96 -15.15 7.78 7.38
N GLU A 97 -15.69 8.78 6.69
CA GLU A 97 -17.13 8.91 6.45
C GLU A 97 -17.65 7.76 5.57
N VAL A 98 -16.94 7.41 4.50
CA VAL A 98 -17.31 6.27 3.66
C VAL A 98 -17.24 4.97 4.45
N SER A 99 -16.18 4.74 5.22
CA SER A 99 -16.09 3.55 6.07
C SER A 99 -17.29 3.45 7.02
N ARG A 100 -17.65 4.52 7.71
CA ARG A 100 -18.82 4.56 8.61
C ARG A 100 -20.15 4.36 7.88
N LEU A 101 -20.29 4.90 6.66
CA LEU A 101 -21.47 4.71 5.82
C LEU A 101 -21.73 3.23 5.51
N PHE A 102 -20.67 2.46 5.32
CA PHE A 102 -20.72 1.02 5.11
C PHE A 102 -20.69 0.20 6.42
N GLY A 103 -20.82 0.85 7.59
CA GLY A 103 -20.90 0.17 8.88
C GLY A 103 -19.58 -0.38 9.41
N TYR A 104 -18.45 0.21 9.02
CA TYR A 104 -17.14 -0.15 9.58
C TYR A 104 -16.84 0.65 10.84
N GLU A 105 -16.25 -0.01 11.83
CA GLU A 105 -15.74 0.60 13.05
C GLU A 105 -14.26 0.96 12.89
N GLU A 106 -13.89 2.15 13.41
CA GLU A 106 -12.52 2.64 13.35
C GLU A 106 -11.64 1.96 14.39
N ILE A 107 -10.49 1.48 13.95
CA ILE A 107 -9.45 0.91 14.81
C ILE A 107 -8.09 1.53 14.48
N ASP A 108 -7.13 1.38 15.40
CA ASP A 108 -5.71 1.71 15.14
C ASP A 108 -4.80 0.72 15.85
N PHE A 109 -3.53 0.73 15.49
CA PHE A 109 -2.51 -0.18 15.96
C PHE A 109 -1.24 0.61 16.32
N PRO A 110 -0.34 0.04 17.15
CA PRO A 110 0.96 0.64 17.37
C PRO A 110 1.70 0.90 16.06
N VAL A 111 2.33 2.07 15.97
CA VAL A 111 3.23 2.42 14.85
C VAL A 111 4.50 1.60 14.92
N LEU A 112 4.96 1.34 16.13
CA LEU A 112 6.12 0.51 16.44
C LEU A 112 5.65 -0.86 16.88
N GLU A 113 6.06 -1.90 16.16
CA GLU A 113 5.68 -3.29 16.39
C GLU A 113 6.93 -4.18 16.47
N THR A 114 6.76 -5.42 16.92
CA THR A 114 7.83 -6.42 16.88
C THR A 114 8.18 -6.76 15.44
N GLU A 115 9.46 -6.70 15.08
CA GLU A 115 9.96 -7.01 13.73
C GLU A 115 9.45 -8.37 13.21
N ALA A 116 9.42 -9.37 14.08
CA ALA A 116 8.98 -10.74 13.76
C ALA A 116 7.53 -10.80 13.23
N LEU A 117 6.67 -9.84 13.57
CA LEU A 117 5.30 -9.77 13.08
C LEU A 117 5.25 -9.61 11.56
N PHE A 118 6.18 -8.84 11.01
CA PHE A 118 6.22 -8.54 9.57
C PHE A 118 6.98 -9.59 8.78
N ILE A 119 8.10 -10.09 9.31
CA ILE A 119 8.95 -11.09 8.62
C ILE A 119 8.20 -12.39 8.42
N ARG A 120 7.42 -12.84 9.40
CA ARG A 120 6.69 -14.12 9.37
C ARG A 120 5.77 -14.26 8.16
N LYS A 121 5.18 -13.16 7.68
CA LYS A 121 4.17 -13.18 6.60
C LYS A 121 4.78 -13.01 5.22
N ALA A 122 5.75 -12.14 5.10
CA ALA A 122 6.15 -11.57 3.81
C ALA A 122 7.51 -12.07 3.29
N GLY A 123 8.18 -12.96 4.03
CA GLY A 123 9.47 -13.49 3.65
C GLY A 123 10.63 -12.50 3.83
N GLU A 124 11.81 -12.88 3.33
CA GLU A 124 13.02 -12.06 3.47
C GLU A 124 13.01 -10.77 2.65
N GLU A 125 12.25 -10.73 1.56
CA GLU A 125 12.15 -9.54 0.70
C GLU A 125 11.62 -8.29 1.44
N ILE A 126 10.74 -8.46 2.41
CA ILE A 126 10.26 -7.35 3.24
C ILE A 126 11.31 -6.87 4.22
N ARG A 127 12.23 -7.74 4.67
CA ARG A 127 13.26 -7.37 5.64
C ARG A 127 14.08 -6.17 5.17
N ASP A 128 14.45 -6.13 3.91
CA ASP A 128 15.22 -5.04 3.30
C ASP A 128 14.43 -3.72 3.19
N GLN A 129 13.09 -3.81 3.29
CA GLN A 129 12.19 -2.66 3.22
C GLN A 129 11.70 -2.18 4.60
N LEU A 130 12.08 -2.85 5.69
CA LEU A 130 11.69 -2.46 7.03
C LEU A 130 12.62 -1.38 7.60
N TYR A 131 12.04 -0.45 8.35
CA TYR A 131 12.78 0.37 9.31
C TYR A 131 12.89 -0.39 10.62
N CYS A 132 13.94 -1.18 10.78
CA CYS A 132 14.21 -2.01 11.96
C CYS A 132 15.31 -1.41 12.81
N PHE A 133 15.17 -1.55 14.13
CA PHE A 133 16.21 -1.18 15.09
C PHE A 133 16.03 -1.97 16.39
N GLU A 134 17.02 -1.93 17.23
CA GLU A 134 17.00 -2.51 18.57
C GLU A 134 16.68 -1.41 19.58
N ASP A 135 15.69 -1.64 20.43
CA ASP A 135 15.35 -0.71 21.49
C ASP A 135 16.30 -0.87 22.69
N ARG A 136 16.19 0.03 23.68
CA ARG A 136 17.05 -0.02 24.89
C ARG A 136 16.86 -1.29 25.72
N GLY A 137 15.83 -2.08 25.48
CA GLY A 137 15.58 -3.37 26.11
C GLY A 137 16.07 -4.55 25.27
N ASN A 138 16.91 -4.32 24.26
CA ASN A 138 17.45 -5.31 23.32
C ASN A 138 16.35 -6.08 22.58
N ARG A 139 15.23 -5.40 22.27
CA ARG A 139 14.14 -5.97 21.49
C ARG A 139 14.20 -5.47 20.07
N ARG A 140 14.11 -6.40 19.11
CA ARG A 140 14.01 -6.07 17.68
C ARG A 140 12.63 -5.55 17.37
N VAL A 141 12.55 -4.31 16.95
CA VAL A 141 11.31 -3.60 16.61
C VAL A 141 11.40 -2.98 15.23
N ALA A 142 10.24 -2.72 14.63
CA ALA A 142 10.15 -2.10 13.32
C ALA A 142 9.02 -1.08 13.26
N LEU A 143 9.17 -0.03 12.47
CA LEU A 143 8.06 0.80 12.07
C LEU A 143 7.17 0.01 11.11
N ARG A 144 5.85 0.05 11.33
CA ARG A 144 4.89 -0.71 10.51
C ARG A 144 4.98 -0.35 9.03
N PRO A 145 5.24 -1.32 8.12
CA PRO A 145 5.25 -1.10 6.67
C PRO A 145 3.85 -1.15 6.05
N GLU A 146 2.90 -1.73 6.77
CA GLU A 146 1.48 -1.91 6.42
C GLU A 146 0.64 -2.18 7.68
N LEU A 147 -0.69 -2.12 7.57
CA LEU A 147 -1.60 -2.24 8.72
C LEU A 147 -2.07 -3.68 8.99
N THR A 148 -2.13 -4.53 7.98
CA THR A 148 -2.76 -5.86 8.08
C THR A 148 -2.12 -6.84 9.05
N PRO A 149 -0.79 -6.95 9.19
CA PRO A 149 -0.23 -7.84 10.19
C PRO A 149 -0.64 -7.46 11.60
N SER A 150 -0.74 -6.16 11.89
CA SER A 150 -1.23 -5.67 13.19
C SER A 150 -2.72 -5.96 13.39
N LEU A 151 -3.54 -5.86 12.34
CA LEU A 151 -4.94 -6.30 12.38
C LEU A 151 -5.04 -7.79 12.70
N ALA A 152 -4.30 -8.64 12.00
CA ALA A 152 -4.31 -10.09 12.23
C ALA A 152 -3.92 -10.43 13.67
N ARG A 153 -2.89 -9.77 14.21
CA ARG A 153 -2.47 -9.92 15.61
C ARG A 153 -3.60 -9.53 16.58
N LEU A 154 -4.27 -8.39 16.33
CA LEU A 154 -5.37 -7.91 17.18
C LEU A 154 -6.56 -8.88 17.16
N VAL A 155 -6.95 -9.37 15.99
CA VAL A 155 -8.05 -10.35 15.85
C VAL A 155 -7.71 -11.65 16.58
N ILE A 156 -6.48 -12.16 16.44
CA ILE A 156 -6.03 -13.35 17.15
C ILE A 156 -6.05 -13.11 18.66
N GLN A 157 -5.58 -11.96 19.13
CA GLN A 157 -5.56 -11.59 20.54
C GLN A 157 -6.98 -11.55 21.15
N LYS A 158 -7.94 -11.00 20.40
CA LYS A 158 -9.33 -10.95 20.85
C LYS A 158 -10.03 -12.31 20.78
N GLY A 159 -9.61 -13.17 19.85
CA GLY A 159 -10.12 -14.54 19.73
C GLY A 159 -11.65 -14.61 19.68
N LYS A 160 -12.26 -15.38 20.56
CA LYS A 160 -13.72 -15.59 20.64
C LYS A 160 -14.50 -14.42 21.26
N SER A 161 -13.83 -13.37 21.73
CA SER A 161 -14.50 -12.21 22.35
C SER A 161 -15.14 -11.24 21.36
N VAL A 162 -14.92 -11.45 20.06
CA VAL A 162 -15.53 -10.65 19.00
C VAL A 162 -16.54 -11.46 18.19
N SER A 163 -17.67 -10.85 17.89
CA SER A 163 -18.69 -11.44 17.04
C SER A 163 -18.31 -11.28 15.56
N LEU A 164 -18.61 -12.28 14.75
CA LEU A 164 -18.49 -12.21 13.29
C LEU A 164 -19.85 -11.87 12.66
N PRO A 165 -19.88 -11.19 11.51
CA PRO A 165 -18.72 -10.65 10.80
C PRO A 165 -18.13 -9.41 11.46
N LEU A 166 -16.79 -9.25 11.37
CA LEU A 166 -16.11 -8.01 11.74
C LEU A 166 -15.99 -7.12 10.52
N LYS A 167 -16.28 -5.85 10.68
CA LYS A 167 -16.08 -4.80 9.66
C LYS A 167 -15.30 -3.66 10.31
N TRP A 168 -13.98 -3.68 10.13
CA TRP A 168 -13.08 -2.71 10.72
C TRP A 168 -12.32 -1.93 9.68
N PHE A 169 -12.01 -0.66 9.97
CA PHE A 169 -11.16 0.16 9.14
C PHE A 169 -10.10 0.89 9.93
N ALA A 170 -8.99 1.19 9.28
CA ALA A 170 -7.93 2.03 9.82
C ALA A 170 -7.40 2.98 8.76
N VAL A 171 -7.04 4.20 9.18
CA VAL A 171 -6.28 5.15 8.36
C VAL A 171 -4.98 5.44 9.09
N GLY A 172 -3.87 4.90 8.60
CA GLY A 172 -2.61 4.93 9.32
C GLY A 172 -1.39 5.25 8.47
N GLN A 173 -0.41 5.89 9.09
CA GLN A 173 0.90 6.12 8.50
C GLN A 173 1.74 4.86 8.56
N CYS A 174 2.44 4.55 7.45
CA CYS A 174 3.30 3.39 7.28
C CYS A 174 4.65 3.80 6.70
N TRP A 175 5.68 2.96 6.89
CA TRP A 175 7.05 3.26 6.48
C TRP A 175 7.69 2.09 5.73
N ARG A 176 8.30 2.38 4.56
CA ARG A 176 9.07 1.40 3.79
C ARG A 176 10.39 1.98 3.34
N TYR A 177 11.48 1.32 3.65
CA TYR A 177 12.82 1.71 3.22
C TYR A 177 13.04 1.31 1.75
N GLU A 178 12.29 1.95 0.84
CA GLU A 178 12.41 1.72 -0.59
C GLU A 178 13.26 2.79 -1.28
N ARG A 179 13.73 2.46 -2.49
CA ARG A 179 14.33 3.44 -3.38
C ARG A 179 13.28 4.49 -3.73
N MET A 180 13.60 5.75 -3.46
CA MET A 180 12.70 6.86 -3.79
C MET A 180 12.61 7.05 -5.31
N THR A 181 11.38 7.15 -5.80
CA THR A 181 11.06 7.48 -7.18
C THR A 181 9.92 8.51 -7.19
N ARG A 182 9.55 9.04 -8.36
CA ARG A 182 8.38 9.90 -8.48
C ARG A 182 7.14 9.14 -7.96
N GLY A 183 6.43 9.71 -6.99
CA GLY A 183 5.27 9.10 -6.35
C GLY A 183 5.59 8.02 -5.30
N ARG A 184 6.88 7.70 -5.01
CA ARG A 184 7.27 6.78 -3.93
C ARG A 184 8.14 7.49 -2.90
N ARG A 185 7.60 7.60 -1.70
CA ARG A 185 8.30 8.07 -0.51
C ARG A 185 8.53 6.90 0.46
N ARG A 186 9.35 7.12 1.46
CA ARG A 186 9.59 6.15 2.54
C ARG A 186 8.49 6.15 3.59
N GLU A 187 7.71 7.22 3.66
CA GLU A 187 6.47 7.29 4.41
C GLU A 187 5.27 7.34 3.46
N HIS A 188 4.19 6.66 3.81
CA HIS A 188 2.92 6.69 3.09
C HIS A 188 1.76 6.46 4.06
N TYR A 189 0.55 6.74 3.61
CA TYR A 189 -0.66 6.47 4.38
C TYR A 189 -1.44 5.35 3.71
N GLN A 190 -2.05 4.52 4.54
CA GLN A 190 -2.96 3.47 4.09
C GLN A 190 -4.35 3.76 4.66
N TRP A 191 -5.36 3.57 3.85
CA TRP A 191 -6.74 3.38 4.25
C TRP A 191 -7.08 1.92 4.01
N ASN A 192 -7.23 1.16 5.09
CA ASN A 192 -7.61 -0.25 5.05
C ASN A 192 -9.04 -0.40 5.54
N MET A 193 -9.81 -1.21 4.82
CA MET A 193 -11.10 -1.71 5.26
C MET A 193 -11.08 -3.22 5.17
N ASP A 194 -11.44 -3.88 6.24
CA ASP A 194 -11.33 -5.33 6.38
C ASP A 194 -12.66 -5.92 6.82
N ILE A 195 -13.11 -6.95 6.11
CA ILE A 195 -14.27 -7.77 6.45
C ILE A 195 -13.77 -9.16 6.82
N ILE A 196 -14.13 -9.64 8.00
CA ILE A 196 -13.71 -10.95 8.50
C ILE A 196 -14.94 -11.78 8.87
N GLY A 197 -14.99 -13.02 8.37
CA GLY A 197 -16.06 -13.95 8.70
C GLY A 197 -17.21 -14.00 7.69
N VAL A 198 -17.04 -13.40 6.52
CA VAL A 198 -17.96 -13.54 5.38
C VAL A 198 -17.32 -14.49 4.36
N PRO A 199 -17.92 -15.64 4.06
CA PRO A 199 -17.31 -16.65 3.18
C PRO A 199 -17.53 -16.39 1.68
N GLU A 200 -18.48 -15.54 1.33
CA GLU A 200 -18.95 -15.32 -0.04
C GLU A 200 -18.35 -14.03 -0.64
N VAL A 201 -18.51 -13.88 -1.97
CA VAL A 201 -18.05 -12.69 -2.72
C VAL A 201 -18.79 -11.39 -2.39
N THR A 202 -19.80 -11.46 -1.52
CA THR A 202 -20.53 -10.28 -1.04
C THR A 202 -19.64 -9.29 -0.31
N ALA A 203 -18.61 -9.78 0.39
CA ALA A 203 -17.61 -8.92 1.05
C ALA A 203 -16.79 -8.12 0.03
N GLU A 204 -16.35 -8.78 -1.03
CA GLU A 204 -15.62 -8.15 -2.13
C GLU A 204 -16.48 -7.10 -2.84
N ALA A 205 -17.72 -7.45 -3.15
CA ALA A 205 -18.66 -6.54 -3.79
C ALA A 205 -18.92 -5.29 -2.93
N GLU A 206 -19.07 -5.45 -1.61
CA GLU A 206 -19.25 -4.35 -0.68
C GLU A 206 -18.00 -3.46 -0.61
N LEU A 207 -16.80 -4.05 -0.54
CA LEU A 207 -15.55 -3.29 -0.53
C LEU A 207 -15.37 -2.48 -1.80
N ILE A 208 -15.62 -3.04 -2.98
CA ILE A 208 -15.57 -2.30 -4.25
C ILE A 208 -16.60 -1.17 -4.23
N SER A 209 -17.84 -1.45 -3.79
CA SER A 209 -18.90 -0.43 -3.67
C SER A 209 -18.49 0.74 -2.78
N SER A 210 -17.80 0.45 -1.67
CA SER A 210 -17.31 1.50 -0.76
C SER A 210 -16.26 2.40 -1.42
N ILE A 211 -15.33 1.82 -2.20
CA ILE A 211 -14.32 2.60 -2.93
C ILE A 211 -14.97 3.41 -4.07
N VAL A 212 -15.91 2.83 -4.80
CA VAL A 212 -16.69 3.57 -5.82
C VAL A 212 -17.42 4.74 -5.18
N THR A 213 -18.04 4.52 -4.01
CA THR A 213 -18.70 5.60 -3.25
C THR A 213 -17.72 6.70 -2.87
N PHE A 214 -16.50 6.33 -2.45
CA PHE A 214 -15.45 7.32 -2.18
C PHE A 214 -15.09 8.12 -3.45
N PHE A 215 -14.85 7.46 -4.58
CA PHE A 215 -14.52 8.16 -5.83
C PHE A 215 -15.64 9.10 -6.27
N LYS A 216 -16.90 8.65 -6.25
CA LYS A 216 -18.06 9.51 -6.57
C LYS A 216 -18.13 10.75 -5.65
N ARG A 217 -17.84 10.60 -4.35
CA ARG A 217 -17.85 11.72 -3.39
C ARG A 217 -16.75 12.74 -3.63
N VAL A 218 -15.61 12.34 -4.17
CA VAL A 218 -14.52 13.28 -4.51
C VAL A 218 -14.55 13.74 -5.97
N GLY A 219 -15.63 13.42 -6.71
CA GLY A 219 -15.86 13.89 -8.08
C GLY A 219 -15.14 13.10 -9.16
N ILE A 220 -14.67 11.89 -8.86
CA ILE A 220 -14.07 10.96 -9.82
C ILE A 220 -15.18 10.06 -10.39
N THR A 221 -15.12 9.79 -11.69
CA THR A 221 -16.12 9.00 -12.43
C THR A 221 -15.53 7.70 -12.99
N ALA A 222 -16.37 6.81 -13.50
CA ALA A 222 -15.93 5.56 -14.13
C ALA A 222 -15.12 5.80 -15.41
N SER A 223 -15.23 6.98 -16.05
CA SER A 223 -14.36 7.37 -17.18
C SER A 223 -12.95 7.76 -16.74
N ASP A 224 -12.75 8.10 -15.48
CA ASP A 224 -11.44 8.48 -14.94
C ASP A 224 -10.69 7.29 -14.36
N VAL A 225 -11.42 6.37 -13.69
CA VAL A 225 -10.86 5.23 -12.95
C VAL A 225 -11.77 4.02 -13.09
N GLY A 226 -11.17 2.85 -13.33
CA GLY A 226 -11.84 1.57 -13.31
C GLY A 226 -11.06 0.52 -12.51
N PHE A 227 -11.76 -0.53 -12.10
CA PHE A 227 -11.18 -1.67 -11.39
C PHE A 227 -11.04 -2.85 -12.35
N LYS A 228 -9.83 -3.30 -12.59
CA LYS A 228 -9.58 -4.57 -13.24
C LYS A 228 -9.66 -5.68 -12.19
N VAL A 229 -10.50 -6.65 -12.42
CA VAL A 229 -10.77 -7.75 -11.50
C VAL A 229 -10.42 -9.09 -12.13
N SER A 230 -9.73 -9.92 -11.36
CA SER A 230 -9.48 -11.32 -11.69
C SER A 230 -9.56 -12.16 -10.41
N SER A 231 -9.44 -13.48 -10.54
CA SER A 231 -9.41 -14.40 -9.42
C SER A 231 -8.16 -15.27 -9.45
N ARG A 232 -7.46 -15.39 -8.32
CA ARG A 232 -6.33 -16.30 -8.22
C ARG A 232 -6.75 -17.77 -8.37
N LYS A 233 -7.96 -18.13 -7.98
CA LYS A 233 -8.51 -19.48 -8.20
C LYS A 233 -8.56 -19.81 -9.70
N VAL A 234 -9.01 -18.86 -10.54
CA VAL A 234 -9.01 -19.02 -12.00
C VAL A 234 -7.62 -19.31 -12.53
N LEU A 235 -6.63 -18.52 -12.11
CA LEU A 235 -5.25 -18.77 -12.52
C LEU A 235 -4.76 -20.16 -12.07
N GLN A 236 -5.06 -20.57 -10.85
CA GLN A 236 -4.69 -21.91 -10.37
C GLN A 236 -5.34 -23.02 -11.18
N GLU A 237 -6.61 -22.88 -11.56
CA GLU A 237 -7.29 -23.84 -12.44
C GLU A 237 -6.64 -23.90 -13.82
N LEU A 238 -6.28 -22.76 -14.40
CA LEU A 238 -5.54 -22.68 -15.66
C LEU A 238 -4.18 -23.40 -15.56
N LEU A 239 -3.41 -23.12 -14.51
CA LEU A 239 -2.10 -23.73 -14.31
C LEU A 239 -2.22 -25.26 -14.18
N ARG A 240 -3.23 -25.76 -13.46
CA ARG A 240 -3.50 -27.21 -13.38
C ARG A 240 -3.90 -27.80 -14.74
N LYS A 241 -4.76 -27.10 -15.49
CA LYS A 241 -5.18 -27.54 -16.83
C LYS A 241 -4.01 -27.71 -17.79
N TYR A 242 -3.03 -26.79 -17.71
CA TYR A 242 -1.83 -26.87 -18.55
C TYR A 242 -0.68 -27.66 -17.90
N GLY A 243 -0.97 -28.48 -16.88
CA GLY A 243 0.00 -29.40 -16.28
C GLY A 243 1.14 -28.75 -15.51
N VAL A 244 0.98 -27.51 -15.08
CA VAL A 244 1.99 -26.82 -14.28
C VAL A 244 1.99 -27.38 -12.86
N PRO A 245 3.13 -27.85 -12.31
CA PRO A 245 3.21 -28.35 -10.95
C PRO A 245 2.85 -27.30 -9.91
N GLU A 246 2.14 -27.69 -8.85
CA GLU A 246 1.66 -26.75 -7.82
C GLU A 246 2.78 -25.98 -7.09
N ASN A 247 3.95 -26.60 -6.93
CA ASN A 247 5.12 -25.96 -6.33
C ASN A 247 5.66 -24.79 -7.16
N LEU A 248 5.30 -24.70 -8.45
CA LEU A 248 5.68 -23.60 -9.35
C LEU A 248 4.67 -22.47 -9.40
N PHE A 249 3.45 -22.68 -8.89
CA PHE A 249 2.36 -21.69 -9.01
C PHE A 249 2.77 -20.30 -8.49
N GLY A 250 3.41 -20.23 -7.33
CA GLY A 250 3.87 -18.95 -6.77
C GLY A 250 4.86 -18.23 -7.68
N ARG A 251 5.81 -18.98 -8.27
CA ARG A 251 6.81 -18.43 -9.18
C ARG A 251 6.17 -17.95 -10.49
N VAL A 252 5.25 -18.72 -11.03
CA VAL A 252 4.49 -18.34 -12.23
C VAL A 252 3.67 -17.07 -11.98
N CYS A 253 3.02 -16.94 -10.84
CA CYS A 253 2.28 -15.71 -10.48
C CYS A 253 3.20 -14.48 -10.47
N ILE A 254 4.43 -14.60 -9.96
CA ILE A 254 5.42 -13.50 -9.96
C ILE A 254 5.83 -13.10 -11.38
N ILE A 255 5.97 -14.09 -12.28
CA ILE A 255 6.28 -13.83 -13.69
C ILE A 255 5.11 -13.14 -14.39
N ILE A 256 3.89 -13.66 -14.21
CA ILE A 256 2.68 -13.08 -14.82
C ILE A 256 2.41 -11.64 -14.30
N ASP A 257 2.70 -11.33 -13.04
CA ASP A 257 2.58 -9.94 -12.51
C ASP A 257 3.42 -8.91 -13.28
N LYS A 258 4.36 -9.38 -14.11
CA LYS A 258 5.19 -8.53 -14.96
C LYS A 258 4.65 -8.37 -16.38
N ILE A 259 3.58 -9.05 -16.77
CA ILE A 259 3.11 -9.14 -18.17
C ILE A 259 2.83 -7.78 -18.81
N GLU A 260 2.38 -6.79 -18.03
CA GLU A 260 2.19 -5.40 -18.49
C GLU A 260 3.47 -4.55 -18.42
N LYS A 261 4.58 -5.08 -17.89
CA LYS A 261 5.80 -4.31 -17.56
C LYS A 261 6.99 -4.67 -18.44
N ILE A 262 7.03 -5.89 -18.98
CA ILE A 262 8.11 -6.39 -19.81
C ILE A 262 7.57 -7.05 -21.09
N PRO A 263 8.36 -7.16 -22.17
CA PRO A 263 7.94 -7.80 -23.41
C PRO A 263 7.51 -9.26 -23.21
N VAL A 264 6.50 -9.70 -24.01
CA VAL A 264 5.95 -11.05 -23.93
C VAL A 264 7.01 -12.13 -24.15
N ASP A 265 8.00 -11.88 -25.00
CA ASP A 265 9.10 -12.82 -25.26
C ASP A 265 9.98 -13.06 -24.01
N GLU A 266 10.16 -12.02 -23.19
CA GLU A 266 10.85 -12.16 -21.92
C GLU A 266 10.02 -12.95 -20.90
N ILE A 267 8.68 -12.76 -20.90
CA ILE A 267 7.77 -13.58 -20.09
C ILE A 267 7.85 -15.06 -20.50
N LYS A 268 7.78 -15.36 -21.80
CA LYS A 268 7.93 -16.73 -22.32
C LYS A 268 9.25 -17.35 -21.88
N LYS A 269 10.35 -16.61 -21.99
CA LYS A 269 11.67 -17.05 -21.55
C LYS A 269 11.72 -17.33 -20.04
N GLU A 270 11.18 -16.42 -19.21
CA GLU A 270 11.12 -16.62 -17.76
C GLU A 270 10.25 -17.84 -17.39
N LEU A 271 9.11 -18.06 -18.07
CA LEU A 271 8.27 -19.25 -17.88
C LEU A 271 9.03 -20.54 -18.27
N GLY A 272 9.72 -20.56 -19.40
CA GLY A 272 10.54 -21.70 -19.84
C GLY A 272 11.65 -22.05 -18.84
N LEU A 273 12.30 -21.05 -18.22
CA LEU A 273 13.28 -21.26 -17.16
C LEU A 273 12.68 -21.88 -15.87
N THR A 274 11.37 -21.87 -15.71
CA THR A 274 10.70 -22.60 -14.62
C THR A 274 10.38 -24.06 -14.94
N GLY A 275 10.66 -24.51 -16.19
CA GLY A 275 10.35 -25.85 -16.64
C GLY A 275 8.97 -26.02 -17.29
N ILE A 276 8.26 -24.93 -17.56
CA ILE A 276 6.99 -24.94 -18.28
C ILE A 276 7.29 -25.09 -19.77
N SER A 277 6.58 -25.99 -20.48
CA SER A 277 6.76 -26.15 -21.91
C SER A 277 6.35 -24.91 -22.70
N GLU A 278 6.91 -24.76 -23.89
CA GLU A 278 6.60 -23.61 -24.76
C GLU A 278 5.10 -23.58 -25.12
N ASP A 279 4.52 -24.74 -25.45
CA ASP A 279 3.09 -24.87 -25.74
C ASP A 279 2.23 -24.47 -24.55
N ALA A 280 2.52 -24.94 -23.33
CA ALA A 280 1.80 -24.55 -22.12
C ALA A 280 1.93 -23.04 -21.85
N SER A 281 3.11 -22.46 -22.10
CA SER A 281 3.34 -21.02 -21.96
C SER A 281 2.51 -20.19 -22.95
N GLU A 282 2.42 -20.64 -24.21
CA GLU A 282 1.58 -19.98 -25.23
C GLU A 282 0.09 -20.04 -24.90
N GLN A 283 -0.40 -21.23 -24.53
CA GLN A 283 -1.79 -21.43 -24.14
C GLN A 283 -2.14 -20.57 -22.91
N LEU A 284 -1.26 -20.55 -21.90
CA LEU A 284 -1.44 -19.71 -20.72
C LEU A 284 -1.54 -18.22 -21.08
N LEU A 285 -0.60 -17.71 -21.89
CA LEU A 285 -0.61 -16.32 -22.33
C LEU A 285 -1.83 -15.95 -23.16
N LYS A 286 -2.30 -16.89 -24.02
CA LYS A 286 -3.54 -16.71 -24.78
C LYS A 286 -4.75 -16.53 -23.87
N VAL A 287 -4.90 -17.37 -22.84
CA VAL A 287 -6.01 -17.24 -21.90
C VAL A 287 -5.87 -16.00 -21.02
N LEU A 288 -4.65 -15.61 -20.62
CA LEU A 288 -4.44 -14.38 -19.87
C LEU A 288 -4.73 -13.09 -20.67
N SER A 289 -4.82 -13.20 -22.01
CA SER A 289 -5.25 -12.08 -22.86
C SER A 289 -6.78 -11.89 -22.94
N VAL A 290 -7.54 -12.85 -22.42
CA VAL A 290 -9.01 -12.84 -22.44
C VAL A 290 -9.56 -11.72 -21.55
N LYS A 291 -10.57 -11.00 -22.06
CA LYS A 291 -11.23 -9.89 -21.40
C LYS A 291 -12.73 -10.12 -21.16
N SER A 292 -13.24 -11.30 -21.53
CA SER A 292 -14.61 -11.72 -21.32
C SER A 292 -14.66 -12.94 -20.40
N LEU A 293 -15.67 -12.99 -19.52
CA LEU A 293 -15.89 -14.15 -18.65
C LEU A 293 -16.38 -15.36 -19.44
N ASP A 294 -17.13 -15.16 -20.53
CA ASP A 294 -17.62 -16.25 -21.36
C ASP A 294 -16.48 -16.91 -22.14
N ASP A 295 -15.58 -16.12 -22.75
CA ASP A 295 -14.39 -16.65 -23.41
C ASP A 295 -13.45 -17.37 -22.41
N LEU A 296 -13.41 -16.90 -21.16
CA LEU A 296 -12.65 -17.58 -20.10
C LEU A 296 -13.26 -18.94 -19.77
N GLU A 297 -14.59 -19.00 -19.62
CA GLU A 297 -15.32 -20.23 -19.34
C GLU A 297 -15.10 -21.28 -20.46
N ASP A 298 -15.20 -20.85 -21.71
CA ASP A 298 -14.90 -21.71 -22.87
C ASP A 298 -13.46 -22.22 -22.84
N SER A 299 -12.53 -21.33 -22.48
CA SER A 299 -11.11 -21.67 -22.37
C SER A 299 -10.81 -22.67 -21.26
N LEU A 300 -11.58 -22.66 -20.17
CA LEU A 300 -11.46 -23.61 -19.06
C LEU A 300 -12.18 -24.94 -19.33
N GLY A 301 -13.13 -24.95 -20.27
CA GLY A 301 -13.95 -26.13 -20.62
C GLY A 301 -15.16 -26.30 -19.71
N GLY A 302 -15.69 -25.21 -19.17
CA GLY A 302 -16.90 -25.15 -18.37
C GLY A 302 -16.77 -24.26 -17.13
N ALA A 303 -17.93 -23.98 -16.50
CA ALA A 303 -18.00 -23.14 -15.30
C ALA A 303 -17.48 -23.89 -14.08
N GLY A 304 -16.27 -23.56 -13.67
CA GLY A 304 -15.73 -23.92 -12.36
C GLY A 304 -16.23 -22.97 -11.25
N GLU A 305 -15.98 -23.32 -9.98
CA GLU A 305 -16.31 -22.47 -8.81
C GLU A 305 -15.73 -21.05 -8.94
N ALA A 306 -14.51 -20.93 -9.46
CA ALA A 306 -13.83 -19.65 -9.60
C ALA A 306 -14.54 -18.73 -10.62
N ILE A 307 -15.09 -19.28 -11.70
CA ILE A 307 -15.87 -18.51 -12.68
C ILE A 307 -17.22 -18.13 -12.09
N ALA A 308 -17.89 -19.04 -11.38
CA ALA A 308 -19.15 -18.76 -10.71
C ALA A 308 -19.00 -17.60 -9.69
N ASP A 309 -17.93 -17.59 -8.91
CA ASP A 309 -17.60 -16.50 -7.99
C ASP A 309 -17.44 -15.16 -8.74
N LEU A 310 -16.72 -15.14 -9.88
CA LEU A 310 -16.57 -13.94 -10.70
C LEU A 310 -17.89 -13.46 -11.28
N LYS A 311 -18.68 -14.35 -11.89
CA LYS A 311 -20.01 -14.02 -12.43
C LYS A 311 -20.92 -13.44 -11.34
N ASN A 312 -20.89 -14.01 -10.13
CA ASN A 312 -21.63 -13.49 -9.00
C ASN A 312 -21.16 -12.09 -8.59
N LEU A 313 -19.84 -11.84 -8.55
CA LEU A 313 -19.28 -10.51 -8.26
C LEU A 313 -19.78 -9.47 -9.27
N PHE A 314 -19.74 -9.77 -10.57
CA PHE A 314 -20.24 -8.86 -11.61
C PHE A 314 -21.75 -8.64 -11.53
N SER A 315 -22.54 -9.68 -11.22
CA SER A 315 -23.97 -9.54 -10.95
C SER A 315 -24.26 -8.65 -9.73
N LEU A 316 -23.47 -8.76 -8.66
CA LEU A 316 -23.59 -7.88 -7.50
C LEU A 316 -23.18 -6.44 -7.85
N ALA A 317 -22.18 -6.25 -8.70
CA ALA A 317 -21.79 -4.93 -9.18
C ALA A 317 -22.94 -4.22 -9.93
N GLU A 318 -23.67 -4.95 -10.75
CA GLU A 318 -24.86 -4.43 -11.43
C GLU A 318 -25.95 -4.05 -10.42
N LYS A 319 -26.27 -4.94 -9.48
CA LYS A 319 -27.27 -4.69 -8.43
C LYS A 319 -26.92 -3.50 -7.52
N PHE A 320 -25.63 -3.29 -7.24
CA PHE A 320 -25.14 -2.17 -6.44
C PHE A 320 -24.90 -0.89 -7.26
N GLY A 321 -25.09 -0.92 -8.58
CA GLY A 321 -25.00 0.24 -9.46
C GLY A 321 -23.57 0.75 -9.69
N TYR A 322 -22.62 -0.18 -9.78
CA TYR A 322 -21.23 0.17 -10.12
C TYR A 322 -20.60 -0.71 -11.21
N SER A 323 -21.40 -1.39 -12.04
CA SER A 323 -20.93 -2.25 -13.13
C SER A 323 -19.99 -1.53 -14.11
N GLU A 324 -20.23 -0.24 -14.37
CA GLU A 324 -19.37 0.60 -15.22
C GLU A 324 -17.96 0.83 -14.65
N TRP A 325 -17.75 0.55 -13.35
CA TRP A 325 -16.47 0.74 -12.66
C TRP A 325 -15.59 -0.50 -12.67
N ILE A 326 -16.13 -1.67 -12.98
CA ILE A 326 -15.38 -2.93 -12.93
C ILE A 326 -15.27 -3.57 -14.30
N GLN A 327 -14.11 -4.15 -14.56
CA GLN A 327 -13.81 -4.86 -15.78
C GLN A 327 -13.06 -6.15 -15.47
N PHE A 328 -13.46 -7.26 -16.08
CA PHE A 328 -12.70 -8.49 -16.01
C PHE A 328 -11.40 -8.35 -16.81
N ASP A 329 -10.31 -8.81 -16.22
CA ASP A 329 -9.01 -8.88 -16.87
C ASP A 329 -8.21 -10.06 -16.33
N ALA A 330 -8.13 -11.16 -17.10
CA ALA A 330 -7.44 -12.37 -16.70
C ALA A 330 -5.96 -12.18 -16.39
N SER A 331 -5.32 -11.14 -16.94
CA SER A 331 -3.88 -10.83 -16.73
C SER A 331 -3.58 -10.21 -15.36
N VAL A 332 -4.60 -9.78 -14.62
CA VAL A 332 -4.43 -9.20 -13.29
C VAL A 332 -4.11 -10.31 -12.29
N VAL A 333 -2.84 -10.46 -11.96
CA VAL A 333 -2.34 -11.45 -11.02
C VAL A 333 -1.45 -10.75 -9.99
N ARG A 334 -1.63 -11.12 -8.72
CA ARG A 334 -0.75 -10.63 -7.64
C ARG A 334 0.38 -11.61 -7.42
N GLY A 335 1.63 -11.14 -7.51
CA GLY A 335 2.82 -11.95 -7.32
C GLY A 335 3.01 -12.50 -5.89
N LEU A 336 2.34 -11.92 -4.89
CA LEU A 336 2.51 -12.30 -3.50
C LEU A 336 1.71 -13.57 -3.15
N ALA A 337 2.36 -14.55 -2.53
CA ALA A 337 1.81 -15.89 -2.28
C ALA A 337 0.62 -15.92 -1.32
N TYR A 338 0.44 -14.91 -0.48
CA TYR A 338 -0.63 -14.87 0.52
C TYR A 338 -1.98 -14.35 0.00
N TYR A 339 -2.05 -13.87 -1.24
CA TYR A 339 -3.33 -13.56 -1.88
C TYR A 339 -4.00 -14.86 -2.36
N THR A 340 -5.25 -15.09 -1.97
CA THR A 340 -5.99 -16.34 -2.27
C THR A 340 -7.33 -16.14 -2.94
N GLY A 341 -7.80 -14.89 -3.08
CA GLY A 341 -9.09 -14.53 -3.66
C GLY A 341 -8.97 -13.70 -4.93
N PHE A 342 -9.74 -12.61 -4.98
CA PHE A 342 -9.80 -11.65 -6.07
C PHE A 342 -8.69 -10.61 -5.98
#